data_196a58f33cde8e04f4fb02511c8b01d7
#
_entry.id   196a58f33cde8e04f4fb02511c8b01d7
#
_cell.length_a   1.000
_cell.length_b   1.000
_cell.length_c   1.000
_cell.angle_alpha   90.00
_cell.angle_beta   90.00
_cell.angle_gamma   90.00
#
_symmetry.space_group_name_H-M   'P 1'
#
loop_
_entity.id
_entity.type
_entity.pdbx_description
1 polymer ?
#
loop_
_entity_poly.entity_id
_entity_poly.type
_entity_poly.pdbx_seq_one_letter_code
_entity_poly.pdbx_strand_id
1 'polypeptide(L)'
;MTRAKSGDLVAIYADESCIGNGRDGDNPGGAGGLIEWLHPESNEVTRCDYWISEPSTTNNRMALRSVIEAFRALSQNGNSYRVLFTSDSKYIVEGMNSWVEGWMARGWKRKGGAIENLELWKEAVAAASLHECQWRWVRGHNGQPQNEYANFLATRAAAEQSNSGALRQSEFASWMAKHQEGPLRLKETTPFPELHSFQPSKRAWTI
;
A
#
# COMPACT_ATOMS: atom_id res chain seq x y z
N MET A 1 -16.89 -9.08 12.84
CA MET A 1 -15.44 -9.12 12.54
C MET A 1 -14.71 -8.47 13.69
N THR A 2 -13.80 -9.17 14.34
CA THR A 2 -12.92 -8.59 15.37
C THR A 2 -11.94 -7.65 14.69
N ARG A 3 -11.85 -6.41 15.14
CA ARG A 3 -10.95 -5.40 14.55
C ARG A 3 -9.60 -5.43 15.24
N ALA A 4 -8.52 -5.10 14.51
CA ALA A 4 -7.20 -4.88 15.09
C ALA A 4 -7.26 -3.82 16.20
N LYS A 5 -6.46 -4.01 17.25
CA LYS A 5 -6.35 -3.10 18.40
C LYS A 5 -5.14 -2.18 18.21
N SER A 6 -5.14 -1.06 18.91
CA SER A 6 -3.98 -0.16 18.92
C SER A 6 -2.72 -0.90 19.35
N GLY A 7 -1.63 -0.72 18.57
CA GLY A 7 -0.35 -1.42 18.77
C GLY A 7 -0.21 -2.77 18.07
N ASP A 8 -1.29 -3.33 17.50
CA ASP A 8 -1.21 -4.57 16.71
C ASP A 8 -0.37 -4.36 15.44
N LEU A 9 0.23 -5.46 14.96
CA LEU A 9 0.90 -5.48 13.67
C LEU A 9 -0.14 -5.65 12.55
N VAL A 10 -0.04 -4.81 11.54
CA VAL A 10 -0.82 -4.85 10.30
C VAL A 10 0.14 -4.98 9.13
N ALA A 11 -0.09 -5.91 8.23
CA ALA A 11 0.63 -6.02 6.98
C ALA A 11 -0.22 -5.47 5.83
N ILE A 12 0.36 -4.60 5.00
CA ILE A 12 -0.26 -4.04 3.80
C ILE A 12 0.57 -4.47 2.60
N TYR A 13 -0.08 -4.99 1.58
CA TYR A 13 0.49 -5.24 0.27
C TYR A 13 -0.24 -4.36 -0.72
N ALA A 14 0.50 -3.48 -1.39
CA ALA A 14 -0.06 -2.45 -2.24
C ALA A 14 0.62 -2.43 -3.61
N ASP A 15 -0.18 -2.13 -4.63
CA ASP A 15 0.27 -2.00 -6.01
C ASP A 15 -0.54 -0.92 -6.73
N GLU A 16 -0.04 -0.45 -7.86
CA GLU A 16 -0.68 0.52 -8.72
C GLU A 16 -0.64 0.11 -10.19
N SER A 17 -1.59 0.60 -10.96
CA SER A 17 -1.68 0.39 -12.39
C SER A 17 -2.14 1.68 -13.07
N CYS A 18 -1.52 2.03 -14.19
CA CYS A 18 -1.92 3.15 -15.01
C CYS A 18 -1.96 2.71 -16.48
N ILE A 19 -3.15 2.64 -17.03
CA ILE A 19 -3.35 2.22 -18.43
C ILE A 19 -2.87 3.36 -19.35
N GLY A 20 -1.87 3.07 -20.18
CA GLY A 20 -1.28 4.08 -21.07
C GLY A 20 -0.25 5.01 -20.40
N ASN A 21 0.24 4.68 -19.19
CA ASN A 21 1.23 5.49 -18.48
C ASN A 21 2.39 5.95 -19.39
N GLY A 22 2.63 7.27 -19.42
CA GLY A 22 3.65 7.90 -20.28
C GLY A 22 3.24 8.11 -21.74
N ARG A 23 1.99 7.90 -22.11
CA ARG A 23 1.43 8.21 -23.44
C ARG A 23 0.59 9.48 -23.37
N ASP A 24 0.44 10.16 -24.51
CA ASP A 24 -0.50 11.28 -24.63
C ASP A 24 -1.94 10.76 -24.58
N GLY A 25 -2.80 11.49 -23.86
CA GLY A 25 -4.23 11.18 -23.70
C GLY A 25 -4.63 10.86 -22.27
N ASP A 26 -5.84 10.36 -22.12
CA ASP A 26 -6.37 9.92 -20.83
C ASP A 26 -5.65 8.64 -20.39
N ASN A 27 -5.04 8.73 -19.22
CA ASN A 27 -4.32 7.61 -18.61
C ASN A 27 -5.05 7.19 -17.32
N PRO A 28 -6.13 6.41 -17.42
CA PRO A 28 -6.86 5.96 -16.24
C PRO A 28 -5.95 5.09 -15.37
N GLY A 29 -5.93 5.41 -14.09
CA GLY A 29 -5.13 4.69 -13.11
C GLY A 29 -5.97 4.09 -12.01
N GLY A 30 -5.42 3.07 -11.38
CA GLY A 30 -5.94 2.42 -10.20
C GLY A 30 -4.85 2.11 -9.21
N ALA A 31 -5.21 2.02 -7.96
CA ALA A 31 -4.39 1.45 -6.92
C ALA A 31 -5.23 0.51 -6.08
N GLY A 32 -4.59 -0.53 -5.56
CA GLY A 32 -5.27 -1.51 -4.74
C GLY A 32 -4.34 -2.11 -3.71
N GLY A 33 -4.94 -2.69 -2.68
CA GLY A 33 -4.14 -3.36 -1.66
C GLY A 33 -4.93 -4.32 -0.81
N LEU A 34 -4.17 -5.27 -0.27
CA LEU A 34 -4.58 -6.26 0.71
C LEU A 34 -4.05 -5.84 2.07
N ILE A 35 -4.93 -5.73 3.05
CA ILE A 35 -4.59 -5.46 4.45
C ILE A 35 -4.83 -6.72 5.26
N GLU A 36 -3.82 -7.17 5.98
CA GLU A 36 -3.85 -8.36 6.82
C GLU A 36 -3.57 -7.99 8.29
N TRP A 37 -4.27 -8.63 9.23
CA TRP A 37 -3.90 -8.63 10.65
C TRP A 37 -4.19 -9.98 11.28
N LEU A 38 -3.35 -10.34 12.25
CA LEU A 38 -3.44 -11.61 12.96
C LEU A 38 -4.23 -11.43 14.24
N HIS A 39 -5.20 -12.32 14.46
CA HIS A 39 -5.89 -12.41 15.73
C HIS A 39 -5.01 -13.11 16.77
N PRO A 40 -4.65 -12.45 17.88
CA PRO A 40 -3.74 -13.06 18.85
C PRO A 40 -4.33 -14.29 19.56
N GLU A 41 -5.65 -14.39 19.64
CA GLU A 41 -6.31 -15.50 20.34
C GLU A 41 -6.55 -16.73 19.45
N SER A 42 -6.95 -16.52 18.19
CA SER A 42 -7.27 -17.63 17.25
C SER A 42 -6.14 -17.95 16.29
N ASN A 43 -5.12 -17.10 16.20
CA ASN A 43 -4.04 -17.18 15.21
C ASN A 43 -4.55 -17.15 13.75
N GLU A 44 -5.74 -16.61 13.55
CA GLU A 44 -6.33 -16.45 12.22
C GLU A 44 -5.98 -15.09 11.62
N VAL A 45 -5.67 -15.08 10.32
CA VAL A 45 -5.40 -13.84 9.57
C VAL A 45 -6.70 -13.33 8.99
N THR A 46 -7.14 -12.15 9.46
CA THR A 46 -8.22 -11.40 8.82
C THR A 46 -7.66 -10.58 7.66
N ARG A 47 -8.43 -10.52 6.57
CA ARG A 47 -8.06 -9.85 5.32
C ARG A 47 -9.11 -8.87 4.88
N CYS A 48 -8.69 -7.68 4.49
CA CYS A 48 -9.52 -6.67 3.86
C CYS A 48 -8.85 -6.11 2.62
N ASP A 49 -9.68 -5.72 1.65
CA ASP A 49 -9.26 -5.09 0.41
C ASP A 49 -9.62 -3.60 0.41
N TYR A 50 -8.80 -2.81 -0.28
CA TYR A 50 -9.16 -1.47 -0.73
C TYR A 50 -8.72 -1.27 -2.18
N TRP A 51 -9.42 -0.39 -2.90
CA TRP A 51 -9.03 0.05 -4.23
C TRP A 51 -9.59 1.43 -4.54
N ILE A 52 -8.87 2.17 -5.35
CA ILE A 52 -9.24 3.50 -5.83
C ILE A 52 -8.84 3.66 -7.29
N SER A 53 -9.48 4.59 -7.98
CA SER A 53 -9.17 4.95 -9.35
C SER A 53 -9.14 6.45 -9.57
N GLU A 54 -8.39 6.88 -10.58
CA GLU A 54 -8.38 8.24 -11.11
C GLU A 54 -8.47 8.18 -12.65
N PRO A 55 -9.29 9.03 -13.31
CA PRO A 55 -9.52 8.94 -14.75
C PRO A 55 -8.31 9.37 -15.60
N SER A 56 -7.43 10.21 -15.03
CA SER A 56 -6.20 10.66 -15.68
C SER A 56 -5.11 10.88 -14.63
N THR A 57 -4.05 10.06 -14.67
CA THR A 57 -3.04 10.03 -13.62
C THR A 57 -1.72 9.42 -14.11
N THR A 58 -0.80 9.14 -13.18
CA THR A 58 0.46 8.42 -13.41
C THR A 58 0.66 7.35 -12.34
N ASN A 59 1.49 6.33 -12.60
CA ASN A 59 1.83 5.32 -11.60
C ASN A 59 2.31 5.95 -10.28
N ASN A 60 3.24 6.92 -10.33
CA ASN A 60 3.75 7.59 -9.13
C ASN A 60 2.66 8.27 -8.31
N ARG A 61 1.67 8.89 -8.97
CA ARG A 61 0.51 9.48 -8.28
C ARG A 61 -0.35 8.42 -7.64
N MET A 62 -0.67 7.35 -8.37
CA MET A 62 -1.48 6.25 -7.84
C MET A 62 -0.79 5.52 -6.68
N ALA A 63 0.54 5.35 -6.73
CA ALA A 63 1.31 4.82 -5.62
C ALA A 63 1.16 5.65 -4.34
N LEU A 64 1.26 6.99 -4.43
CA LEU A 64 1.02 7.88 -3.29
C LEU A 64 -0.43 7.84 -2.81
N ARG A 65 -1.39 7.81 -3.74
CA ARG A 65 -2.83 7.68 -3.42
C ARG A 65 -3.12 6.37 -2.71
N SER A 66 -2.46 5.28 -3.10
CA SER A 66 -2.55 3.97 -2.43
C SER A 66 -2.14 4.05 -0.96
N VAL A 67 -1.00 4.70 -0.68
CA VAL A 67 -0.54 4.95 0.70
C VAL A 67 -1.59 5.75 1.48
N ILE A 68 -2.02 6.87 0.93
CA ILE A 68 -3.00 7.76 1.59
C ILE A 68 -4.29 6.99 1.93
N GLU A 69 -4.82 6.23 0.99
CA GLU A 69 -6.07 5.48 1.18
C GLU A 69 -5.92 4.39 2.23
N ALA A 70 -4.85 3.58 2.15
CA ALA A 70 -4.58 2.52 3.11
C ALA A 70 -4.50 3.04 4.55
N PHE A 71 -3.71 4.09 4.76
CA PHE A 71 -3.51 4.65 6.09
C PHE A 71 -4.73 5.41 6.62
N ARG A 72 -5.47 6.10 5.77
CA ARG A 72 -6.76 6.71 6.14
C ARG A 72 -7.77 5.66 6.58
N ALA A 73 -7.85 4.54 5.84
CA ALA A 73 -8.75 3.45 6.19
C ALA A 73 -8.40 2.82 7.55
N LEU A 74 -7.11 2.69 7.87
CA LEU A 74 -6.66 2.22 9.18
C LEU A 74 -6.99 3.22 10.31
N SER A 75 -6.87 4.51 10.03
CA SER A 75 -7.01 5.58 11.04
C SER A 75 -8.45 5.92 11.40
N GLN A 76 -9.46 5.39 10.70
CA GLN A 76 -10.88 5.72 10.90
C GLN A 76 -11.37 5.54 12.34
N ASN A 77 -10.71 4.68 13.13
CA ASN A 77 -11.09 4.40 14.52
C ASN A 77 -10.18 5.10 15.54
N GLY A 78 -9.28 6.00 15.11
CA GLY A 78 -8.32 6.67 15.99
C GLY A 78 -7.22 5.76 16.56
N ASN A 79 -7.10 4.53 16.10
CA ASN A 79 -6.07 3.59 16.55
C ASN A 79 -4.75 3.84 15.83
N SER A 80 -3.64 3.60 16.53
CA SER A 80 -2.28 3.56 15.99
C SER A 80 -1.82 2.10 15.90
N TYR A 81 -1.18 1.74 14.79
CA TYR A 81 -0.73 0.38 14.49
C TYR A 81 0.77 0.34 14.18
N ARG A 82 1.37 -0.84 14.27
CA ARG A 82 2.62 -1.17 13.62
C ARG A 82 2.30 -1.64 12.22
N VAL A 83 2.75 -0.92 11.21
CA VAL A 83 2.38 -1.19 9.81
C VAL A 83 3.59 -1.61 9.01
N LEU A 84 3.57 -2.85 8.52
CA LEU A 84 4.50 -3.30 7.49
C LEU A 84 3.86 -3.04 6.12
N PHE A 85 4.29 -1.97 5.45
CA PHE A 85 3.84 -1.63 4.10
C PHE A 85 4.78 -2.23 3.06
N THR A 86 4.26 -3.11 2.22
CA THR A 86 5.00 -3.82 1.17
C THR A 86 4.49 -3.39 -0.20
N SER A 87 5.39 -2.94 -1.07
CA SER A 87 5.08 -2.56 -2.45
C SER A 87 6.29 -2.82 -3.36
N ASP A 88 6.05 -3.00 -4.64
CA ASP A 88 7.09 -3.05 -5.67
C ASP A 88 7.42 -1.66 -6.25
N SER A 89 6.70 -0.64 -5.84
CA SER A 89 7.00 0.76 -6.15
C SER A 89 8.23 1.26 -5.40
N LYS A 90 9.39 1.28 -6.07
CA LYS A 90 10.60 1.91 -5.52
C LYS A 90 10.39 3.36 -5.17
N TYR A 91 9.54 4.07 -5.94
CA TYR A 91 9.24 5.47 -5.70
C TYR A 91 8.70 5.69 -4.27
N ILE A 92 7.75 4.87 -3.83
CA ILE A 92 7.21 4.94 -2.47
C ILE A 92 8.22 4.46 -1.44
N VAL A 93 8.78 3.26 -1.62
CA VAL A 93 9.61 2.64 -0.59
C VAL A 93 10.91 3.43 -0.35
N GLU A 94 11.60 3.85 -1.40
CA GLU A 94 12.80 4.70 -1.27
C GLU A 94 12.45 6.10 -0.78
N GLY A 95 11.33 6.67 -1.25
CA GLY A 95 10.84 7.96 -0.80
C GLY A 95 10.61 8.00 0.69
N MET A 96 9.86 7.05 1.23
CA MET A 96 9.55 6.97 2.66
C MET A 96 10.77 6.58 3.51
N ASN A 97 11.66 5.72 3.03
CA ASN A 97 12.84 5.30 3.76
C ASN A 97 14.00 6.32 3.73
N SER A 98 14.07 7.18 2.69
CA SER A 98 15.29 7.95 2.44
C SER A 98 15.07 9.41 2.07
N TRP A 99 14.05 9.75 1.24
CA TRP A 99 13.95 11.09 0.66
C TRP A 99 13.19 12.07 1.55
N VAL A 100 12.06 11.63 2.07
CA VAL A 100 11.08 12.45 2.80
C VAL A 100 11.71 13.18 3.97
N GLU A 101 12.53 12.50 4.76
CA GLU A 101 13.22 13.11 5.89
C GLU A 101 14.08 14.32 5.47
N GLY A 102 14.90 14.10 4.44
CA GLY A 102 15.73 15.16 3.92
C GLY A 102 14.92 16.33 3.32
N TRP A 103 13.74 16.05 2.74
CA TRP A 103 12.84 17.09 2.26
C TRP A 103 12.18 17.87 3.42
N MET A 104 11.70 17.18 4.43
CA MET A 104 11.10 17.80 5.63
C MET A 104 12.09 18.69 6.36
N ALA A 105 13.33 18.21 6.59
CA ALA A 105 14.39 18.97 7.23
C ALA A 105 14.78 20.26 6.46
N ARG A 106 14.49 20.32 5.17
CA ARG A 106 14.71 21.49 4.30
C ARG A 106 13.43 22.27 3.95
N GLY A 107 12.34 22.08 4.73
CA GLY A 107 11.06 22.74 4.47
C GLY A 107 10.43 22.31 3.15
N TRP A 108 10.47 20.99 2.85
CA TRP A 108 9.95 20.37 1.64
C TRP A 108 10.61 20.89 0.34
N LYS A 109 11.93 20.98 0.39
CA LYS A 109 12.77 21.38 -0.74
C LYS A 109 13.83 20.31 -1.04
N ARG A 110 14.18 20.17 -2.32
CA ARG A 110 15.30 19.33 -2.76
C ARG A 110 16.32 20.14 -3.56
N LYS A 111 17.58 19.68 -3.59
CA LYS A 111 18.59 20.21 -4.51
C LYS A 111 18.19 19.78 -5.93
N GLY A 112 18.19 20.71 -6.88
CA GLY A 112 17.94 20.40 -8.29
C GLY A 112 16.48 20.43 -8.74
N GLY A 113 15.62 21.24 -8.10
CA GLY A 113 14.29 21.54 -8.61
C GLY A 113 13.13 21.19 -7.68
N ALA A 114 11.90 21.26 -8.19
CA ALA A 114 10.70 20.97 -7.45
C ALA A 114 10.58 19.46 -7.11
N ILE A 115 9.95 19.15 -6.00
CA ILE A 115 9.56 17.78 -5.66
C ILE A 115 8.29 17.46 -6.45
N GLU A 116 8.36 16.47 -7.31
CA GLU A 116 7.19 15.98 -8.05
C GLU A 116 6.16 15.41 -7.09
N ASN A 117 4.88 15.67 -7.33
CA ASN A 117 3.75 15.24 -6.48
C ASN A 117 3.86 15.69 -5.01
N LEU A 118 4.43 16.85 -4.74
CA LEU A 118 4.74 17.35 -3.40
C LEU A 118 3.55 17.25 -2.43
N GLU A 119 2.38 17.69 -2.85
CA GLU A 119 1.22 17.70 -1.97
C GLU A 119 0.74 16.28 -1.62
N LEU A 120 0.81 15.35 -2.57
CA LEU A 120 0.53 13.93 -2.29
C LEU A 120 1.57 13.32 -1.35
N TRP A 121 2.85 13.69 -1.46
CA TRP A 121 3.88 13.28 -0.50
C TRP A 121 3.59 13.76 0.91
N LYS A 122 3.24 15.04 1.07
CA LYS A 122 2.87 15.60 2.38
C LYS A 122 1.67 14.87 2.98
N GLU A 123 0.66 14.61 2.17
CA GLU A 123 -0.56 13.91 2.57
C GLU A 123 -0.28 12.45 2.97
N ALA A 124 0.54 11.73 2.19
CA ALA A 124 0.96 10.36 2.49
C ALA A 124 1.76 10.28 3.79
N VAL A 125 2.70 11.21 4.00
CA VAL A 125 3.47 11.32 5.24
C VAL A 125 2.56 11.61 6.42
N ALA A 126 1.63 12.58 6.30
CA ALA A 126 0.68 12.91 7.35
C ALA A 126 -0.20 11.71 7.73
N ALA A 127 -0.70 10.96 6.76
CA ALA A 127 -1.49 9.75 7.01
C ALA A 127 -0.67 8.65 7.71
N ALA A 128 0.57 8.43 7.26
CA ALA A 128 1.45 7.39 7.82
C ALA A 128 1.99 7.74 9.21
N SER A 129 2.13 9.03 9.55
CA SER A 129 2.70 9.49 10.83
C SER A 129 1.89 9.12 12.06
N LEU A 130 0.63 8.72 11.87
CA LEU A 130 -0.23 8.20 12.94
C LEU A 130 0.15 6.77 13.39
N HIS A 131 1.07 6.12 12.68
CA HIS A 131 1.45 4.73 12.85
C HIS A 131 2.96 4.55 12.93
N GLU A 132 3.42 3.43 13.51
CA GLU A 132 4.80 3.00 13.39
C GLU A 132 4.96 2.22 12.07
N CYS A 133 5.75 2.71 11.11
CA CYS A 133 5.80 2.15 9.77
C CYS A 133 7.14 1.51 9.43
N GLN A 134 7.09 0.34 8.81
CA GLN A 134 8.20 -0.28 8.09
C GLN A 134 7.85 -0.37 6.61
N TRP A 135 8.71 0.16 5.74
CA TRP A 135 8.51 0.15 4.29
C TRP A 135 9.39 -0.91 3.66
N ARG A 136 8.78 -1.88 2.97
CA ARG A 136 9.46 -3.01 2.35
C ARG A 136 9.25 -3.00 0.85
N TRP A 137 10.35 -3.06 0.13
CA TRP A 137 10.29 -3.27 -1.32
C TRP A 137 10.27 -4.76 -1.63
N VAL A 138 9.46 -5.14 -2.62
CA VAL A 138 9.45 -6.47 -3.23
C VAL A 138 9.60 -6.33 -4.74
N ARG A 139 10.04 -7.40 -5.38
CA ARG A 139 10.08 -7.43 -6.84
C ARG A 139 8.68 -7.71 -7.37
N GLY A 140 8.14 -6.80 -8.16
CA GLY A 140 6.86 -6.97 -8.85
C GLY A 140 6.87 -8.12 -9.85
N HIS A 141 5.71 -8.67 -10.12
CA HIS A 141 5.48 -9.78 -11.06
C HIS A 141 6.41 -11.00 -10.82
N ASN A 142 6.66 -11.30 -9.58
CA ASN A 142 7.55 -12.40 -9.17
C ASN A 142 6.79 -13.55 -8.49
N GLY A 143 5.47 -13.58 -8.67
CA GLY A 143 4.58 -14.63 -8.18
C GLY A 143 4.33 -14.60 -6.67
N GLN A 144 4.64 -13.49 -5.96
CA GLN A 144 4.26 -13.32 -4.57
C GLN A 144 2.74 -13.07 -4.47
N PRO A 145 1.96 -14.00 -3.89
CA PRO A 145 0.50 -13.96 -4.02
C PRO A 145 -0.15 -12.66 -3.56
N GLN A 146 0.29 -12.12 -2.41
CA GLN A 146 -0.30 -10.89 -1.88
C GLN A 146 -0.02 -9.67 -2.79
N ASN A 147 1.20 -9.58 -3.38
CA ASN A 147 1.51 -8.49 -4.32
C ASN A 147 0.76 -8.66 -5.64
N GLU A 148 0.72 -9.90 -6.18
CA GLU A 148 -0.04 -10.18 -7.42
C GLU A 148 -1.54 -9.88 -7.24
N TYR A 149 -2.07 -10.14 -6.05
CA TYR A 149 -3.46 -9.81 -5.73
C TYR A 149 -3.69 -8.30 -5.63
N ALA A 150 -2.76 -7.56 -5.01
CA ALA A 150 -2.82 -6.10 -4.98
C ALA A 150 -2.78 -5.51 -6.41
N ASN A 151 -1.90 -6.04 -7.29
CA ASN A 151 -1.88 -5.69 -8.71
C ASN A 151 -3.20 -6.02 -9.42
N PHE A 152 -3.81 -7.17 -9.13
CA PHE A 152 -5.14 -7.50 -9.66
C PHE A 152 -6.19 -6.45 -9.26
N LEU A 153 -6.23 -6.05 -7.99
CA LEU A 153 -7.14 -5.00 -7.50
C LEU A 153 -6.88 -3.65 -8.18
N ALA A 154 -5.61 -3.25 -8.30
CA ALA A 154 -5.21 -2.00 -8.94
C ALA A 154 -5.59 -1.96 -10.42
N THR A 155 -5.31 -3.05 -11.15
CA THR A 155 -5.62 -3.15 -12.59
C THR A 155 -7.12 -3.14 -12.82
N ARG A 156 -7.91 -3.86 -11.99
CA ARG A 156 -9.37 -3.85 -12.03
C ARG A 156 -9.91 -2.45 -11.78
N ALA A 157 -9.41 -1.76 -10.73
CA ALA A 157 -9.84 -0.41 -10.40
C ALA A 157 -9.55 0.58 -11.53
N ALA A 158 -8.38 0.48 -12.20
CA ALA A 158 -8.03 1.30 -13.35
C ALA A 158 -8.98 1.07 -14.53
N ALA A 159 -9.31 -0.19 -14.83
CA ALA A 159 -10.17 -0.56 -15.95
C ALA A 159 -11.64 -0.18 -15.71
N GLU A 160 -12.15 -0.43 -14.51
CA GLU A 160 -13.55 -0.19 -14.15
C GLU A 160 -13.82 1.23 -13.65
N GLN A 161 -12.78 2.02 -13.37
CA GLN A 161 -12.87 3.34 -12.74
C GLN A 161 -13.73 3.32 -11.48
N SER A 162 -13.43 2.34 -10.61
CA SER A 162 -14.20 2.04 -9.40
C SER A 162 -13.40 2.30 -8.13
N ASN A 163 -14.11 2.58 -7.04
CA ASN A 163 -13.54 2.82 -5.72
C ASN A 163 -14.24 1.96 -4.67
N SER A 164 -13.49 1.40 -3.72
CA SER A 164 -14.07 0.59 -2.63
C SER A 164 -14.89 1.41 -1.63
N GLY A 165 -14.56 2.70 -1.47
CA GLY A 165 -15.18 3.63 -0.53
C GLY A 165 -14.88 3.34 0.94
N ALA A 166 -14.49 2.13 1.28
CA ALA A 166 -14.07 1.67 2.60
C ALA A 166 -13.34 0.33 2.46
N LEU A 167 -12.80 -0.19 3.58
CA LEU A 167 -12.28 -1.56 3.60
C LEU A 167 -13.40 -2.56 3.32
N ARG A 168 -13.15 -3.49 2.41
CA ARG A 168 -14.06 -4.57 2.02
C ARG A 168 -13.52 -5.90 2.52
N GLN A 169 -14.41 -6.87 2.80
CA GLN A 169 -13.96 -8.23 3.04
C GLN A 169 -13.16 -8.73 1.84
N SER A 170 -12.00 -9.32 2.09
CA SER A 170 -11.09 -9.69 1.01
C SER A 170 -11.58 -10.94 0.27
N GLU A 171 -11.42 -10.91 -1.06
CA GLU A 171 -11.60 -12.03 -1.95
C GLU A 171 -10.29 -12.81 -2.21
N PHE A 172 -9.22 -12.52 -1.48
CA PHE A 172 -7.90 -13.11 -1.70
C PHE A 172 -7.91 -14.63 -1.76
N ALA A 173 -8.63 -15.30 -0.83
CA ALA A 173 -8.70 -16.77 -0.79
C ALA A 173 -9.35 -17.36 -2.06
N SER A 174 -10.46 -16.77 -2.51
CA SER A 174 -11.14 -17.21 -3.73
C SER A 174 -10.34 -16.89 -5.00
N TRP A 175 -9.64 -15.75 -5.01
CA TRP A 175 -8.72 -15.37 -6.09
C TRP A 175 -7.53 -16.35 -6.15
N MET A 176 -6.91 -16.69 -5.03
CA MET A 176 -5.85 -17.69 -4.93
C MET A 176 -6.28 -19.04 -5.51
N ALA A 177 -7.45 -19.54 -5.09
CA ALA A 177 -7.96 -20.84 -5.56
C ALA A 177 -8.14 -20.88 -7.08
N LYS A 178 -8.52 -19.76 -7.71
CA LYS A 178 -8.69 -19.65 -9.17
C LYS A 178 -7.35 -19.57 -9.94
N HIS A 179 -6.27 -19.13 -9.28
CA HIS A 179 -4.99 -18.81 -9.94
C HIS A 179 -3.86 -19.78 -9.58
N GLN A 180 -4.09 -20.77 -8.70
CA GLN A 180 -3.07 -21.76 -8.28
C GLN A 180 -2.47 -22.53 -9.47
N GLU A 181 -3.30 -22.90 -10.45
CA GLU A 181 -2.88 -23.64 -11.65
C GLU A 181 -2.72 -22.74 -12.89
N GLY A 182 -2.75 -21.42 -12.69
CA GLY A 182 -2.74 -20.43 -13.76
C GLY A 182 -1.35 -20.01 -14.23
N PRO A 183 -1.30 -19.17 -15.26
CA PRO A 183 -0.04 -18.68 -15.87
C PRO A 183 0.80 -17.80 -14.94
N LEU A 184 0.23 -17.28 -13.85
CA LEU A 184 0.90 -16.39 -12.89
C LEU A 184 2.01 -17.11 -12.08
N ARG A 185 2.08 -18.45 -12.08
CA ARG A 185 3.07 -19.23 -11.33
C ARG A 185 3.24 -18.72 -9.89
N LEU A 186 2.11 -18.65 -9.18
CA LEU A 186 2.09 -18.17 -7.81
C LEU A 186 2.97 -19.04 -6.90
N LYS A 187 3.72 -18.39 -6.04
CA LYS A 187 4.48 -19.00 -4.95
C LYS A 187 3.54 -19.35 -3.80
N GLU A 188 4.09 -19.93 -2.75
CA GLU A 188 3.37 -20.05 -1.49
C GLU A 188 3.03 -18.67 -0.93
N THR A 189 1.87 -18.57 -0.29
CA THR A 189 1.46 -17.35 0.41
C THR A 189 2.49 -16.97 1.45
N THR A 190 2.95 -15.72 1.42
CA THR A 190 3.86 -15.22 2.45
C THR A 190 3.16 -15.28 3.81
N PRO A 191 3.76 -15.93 4.83
CA PRO A 191 3.21 -15.97 6.17
C PRO A 191 2.99 -14.55 6.72
N PHE A 192 2.02 -14.38 7.61
CA PHE A 192 1.88 -13.12 8.33
C PHE A 192 3.19 -12.80 9.08
N PRO A 193 3.70 -11.56 9.01
CA PRO A 193 5.00 -11.23 9.58
C PRO A 193 4.99 -11.36 11.10
N GLU A 194 6.07 -11.89 11.64
CA GLU A 194 6.22 -12.00 13.08
C GLU A 194 6.58 -10.64 13.70
N LEU A 195 5.98 -10.33 14.83
CA LEU A 195 6.16 -9.03 15.51
C LEU A 195 7.64 -8.73 15.83
N HIS A 196 8.42 -9.75 16.19
CA HIS A 196 9.85 -9.57 16.51
C HIS A 196 10.70 -9.19 15.28
N SER A 197 10.23 -9.46 14.07
CA SER A 197 10.89 -9.07 12.82
C SER A 197 10.55 -7.66 12.36
N PHE A 198 9.57 -7.01 13.01
CA PHE A 198 9.17 -5.65 12.69
C PHE A 198 10.24 -4.64 13.12
N GLN A 199 10.74 -3.89 12.15
CA GLN A 199 11.75 -2.84 12.36
C GLN A 199 11.18 -1.53 11.79
N PRO A 200 10.58 -0.67 12.63
CA PRO A 200 10.06 0.59 12.16
C PRO A 200 11.18 1.41 11.53
N SER A 201 10.87 2.12 10.47
CA SER A 201 11.78 3.11 9.90
C SER A 201 12.15 4.07 11.03
N LYS A 202 13.45 4.36 11.19
CA LYS A 202 14.10 4.92 12.40
C LYS A 202 13.54 6.25 12.90
N ARG A 203 12.45 6.76 12.34
CA ARG A 203 11.97 8.12 12.58
C ARG A 203 10.45 8.17 12.56
N ALA A 204 9.90 8.39 13.75
CA ALA A 204 8.56 8.93 13.85
C ALA A 204 8.58 10.31 13.18
N TRP A 205 7.77 10.50 12.16
CA TRP A 205 7.55 11.79 11.54
C TRP A 205 6.81 12.67 12.56
N THR A 206 7.52 13.49 13.31
CA THR A 206 6.89 14.55 14.09
C THR A 206 6.50 15.65 13.13
N ILE A 207 5.22 15.76 12.82
CA ILE A 207 4.64 16.83 12.01
C ILE A 207 4.38 18.03 12.89
#